data_78701a098e2e4a73a3036c753051d375
#
_entry.id   78701a098e2e4a73a3036c753051d375
#
_cell.length_a   1.000
_cell.length_b   1.000
_cell.length_c   1.000
_cell.angle_alpha   90.00
_cell.angle_beta   90.00
_cell.angle_gamma   90.00
#
_symmetry.space_group_name_H-M   'P 1'
#
loop_
_entity.id
_entity.type
_entity.pdbx_description
1 polymer ?
#
loop_
_entity_poly.entity_id
_entity_poly.type
_entity_poly.pdbx_seq_one_letter_code
_entity_poly.pdbx_strand_id
1 'polypeptide(L)'
;VIIDRAELTALLGETLDLVEAPPGCAAVLEGSIAEGFGNSASDVDFLLLADDDHDHPTMPTIVFARGRRVEVRTRSLRQVREQADEVCAHVAEGFGGLPAALLDRCQRLRGAVVLRGDDLVRRARKWPLSLSEVVSGWYAHHSRQAMRHAVASSVLGEGREALAWAGIAARHAAKSWVAARGETYLEPKWLDRQFDRLVAGGDQEAAALRDRLAAVRRGTAGIEQAVAAHAELVADFGVDGCPADAARVLLGLRAGVTTWPIGGRLHVVRDRADVFVLGPSAGRTWRSISPGRPVAEVLKSAEDPAAAAGALAEFHRVGLVELHWRDGGPISSAQPWAPSEPVTPPPSARMPVLGLAGGTADGHLSLIPLPAKRFAAAGMALVWSNIMVENAREDLSGAFDGGQREVARTSGTRLLHHACRVVLSACGTSPLPPDAAIVAGLDASAAVPADLAALATAVERDLGGDGWETWLDRLDELVGGVRDLVRAEVFPASFDSAAAWEATLRIGHDWIRLGAYLDADFPIEEARDLLTSGGAQPHRRGGG
;
A
#
# COMPACT_ATOMS: atom_id res chain seq x y z
N VAL A 1 -28.09 -2.57 -11.28
CA VAL A 1 -27.30 -1.57 -12.05
C VAL A 1 -27.34 -0.27 -11.25
N ILE A 2 -26.16 0.18 -10.79
CA ILE A 2 -26.02 1.34 -9.89
C ILE A 2 -26.25 2.67 -10.63
N ILE A 3 -25.88 2.71 -11.91
CA ILE A 3 -26.09 3.84 -12.81
C ILE A 3 -26.52 3.25 -14.14
N ASP A 4 -27.63 3.72 -14.69
CA ASP A 4 -28.08 3.29 -16.00
C ASP A 4 -27.30 4.01 -17.14
N ARG A 5 -27.44 3.49 -18.37
CA ARG A 5 -26.69 4.02 -19.50
C ARG A 5 -27.09 5.46 -19.87
N ALA A 6 -28.33 5.84 -19.63
CA ALA A 6 -28.81 7.19 -19.91
C ALA A 6 -28.22 8.20 -18.90
N GLU A 7 -28.20 7.84 -17.63
CA GLU A 7 -27.56 8.60 -16.56
C GLU A 7 -26.05 8.74 -16.81
N LEU A 8 -25.36 7.65 -17.18
CA LEU A 8 -23.92 7.68 -17.52
C LEU A 8 -23.64 8.60 -18.72
N THR A 9 -24.49 8.58 -19.73
CA THR A 9 -24.33 9.45 -20.91
C THR A 9 -24.52 10.92 -20.53
N ALA A 10 -25.53 11.23 -19.73
CA ALA A 10 -25.77 12.57 -19.24
C ALA A 10 -24.64 13.08 -18.33
N LEU A 11 -24.15 12.20 -17.44
CA LEU A 11 -23.02 12.50 -16.57
C LEU A 11 -21.73 12.77 -17.36
N LEU A 12 -21.46 11.94 -18.38
CA LEU A 12 -20.33 12.16 -19.27
C LEU A 12 -20.43 13.50 -20.01
N GLY A 13 -21.61 13.85 -20.50
CA GLY A 13 -21.84 15.15 -21.18
C GLY A 13 -21.47 16.31 -20.27
N GLU A 14 -22.04 16.38 -19.06
CA GLU A 14 -21.74 17.43 -18.08
C GLU A 14 -20.26 17.42 -17.65
N THR A 15 -19.67 16.24 -17.50
CA THR A 15 -18.24 16.12 -17.18
C THR A 15 -17.36 16.72 -18.27
N LEU A 16 -17.68 16.49 -19.54
CA LEU A 16 -16.90 17.02 -20.66
C LEU A 16 -16.99 18.54 -20.82
N ASP A 17 -18.05 19.15 -20.28
CA ASP A 17 -18.18 20.61 -20.21
C ASP A 17 -17.30 21.21 -19.08
N LEU A 18 -16.92 20.39 -18.10
CA LEU A 18 -16.11 20.78 -16.93
C LEU A 18 -14.60 20.54 -17.12
N VAL A 19 -14.21 19.69 -18.08
CA VAL A 19 -12.80 19.34 -18.32
C VAL A 19 -12.37 19.73 -19.74
N GLU A 20 -11.09 20.04 -19.94
CA GLU A 20 -10.52 20.26 -21.27
C GLU A 20 -10.35 18.91 -22.01
N ALA A 21 -11.43 18.41 -22.61
CA ALA A 21 -11.39 17.15 -23.33
C ALA A 21 -10.75 17.31 -24.72
N PRO A 22 -9.85 16.41 -25.16
CA PRO A 22 -9.29 16.45 -26.51
C PRO A 22 -10.39 16.33 -27.58
N PRO A 23 -10.27 17.08 -28.69
CA PRO A 23 -11.25 16.99 -29.77
C PRO A 23 -11.37 15.56 -30.32
N GLY A 24 -12.59 15.07 -30.48
CA GLY A 24 -12.84 13.75 -31.04
C GLY A 24 -12.39 12.56 -30.16
N CYS A 25 -12.04 12.78 -28.91
CA CYS A 25 -11.63 11.70 -28.02
C CYS A 25 -12.71 10.62 -27.86
N ALA A 26 -12.29 9.37 -27.70
CA ALA A 26 -13.17 8.32 -27.21
C ALA A 26 -13.35 8.47 -25.69
N ALA A 27 -14.46 7.93 -25.16
CA ALA A 27 -14.72 7.91 -23.72
C ALA A 27 -15.17 6.52 -23.28
N VAL A 28 -14.58 6.03 -22.22
CA VAL A 28 -14.95 4.77 -21.59
C VAL A 28 -15.20 4.98 -20.10
N LEU A 29 -16.10 4.17 -19.53
CA LEU A 29 -16.24 4.00 -18.10
C LEU A 29 -15.28 2.90 -17.66
N GLU A 30 -14.44 3.18 -16.69
CA GLU A 30 -13.53 2.22 -16.07
C GLU A 30 -13.81 2.03 -14.57
N GLY A 31 -13.01 1.24 -13.87
CA GLY A 31 -13.09 1.09 -12.43
C GLY A 31 -14.21 0.18 -11.93
N SER A 32 -14.54 0.30 -10.64
CA SER A 32 -15.42 -0.65 -9.96
C SER A 32 -16.86 -0.67 -10.50
N ILE A 33 -17.36 0.45 -11.02
CA ILE A 33 -18.70 0.51 -11.63
C ILE A 33 -18.73 -0.22 -12.96
N ALA A 34 -17.69 -0.04 -13.80
CA ALA A 34 -17.57 -0.74 -15.08
C ALA A 34 -17.49 -2.26 -14.89
N GLU A 35 -16.80 -2.69 -13.85
CA GLU A 35 -16.67 -4.10 -13.47
C GLU A 35 -17.91 -4.66 -12.76
N GLY A 36 -18.91 -3.83 -12.48
CA GLY A 36 -20.15 -4.24 -11.76
C GLY A 36 -19.95 -4.54 -10.28
N PHE A 37 -18.87 -4.07 -9.68
CA PHE A 37 -18.59 -4.18 -8.24
C PHE A 37 -19.01 -2.92 -7.46
N GLY A 38 -19.11 -1.77 -8.12
CA GLY A 38 -19.40 -0.50 -7.50
C GLY A 38 -20.65 -0.48 -6.62
N ASN A 39 -20.78 0.53 -5.78
CA ASN A 39 -21.94 0.85 -4.95
C ASN A 39 -22.39 2.31 -5.17
N SER A 40 -23.41 2.77 -4.42
CA SER A 40 -23.98 4.11 -4.58
C SER A 40 -22.99 5.24 -4.26
N ALA A 41 -21.98 4.98 -3.45
CA ALA A 41 -20.92 5.94 -3.08
C ALA A 41 -19.63 5.77 -3.92
N SER A 42 -19.60 4.81 -4.85
CA SER A 42 -18.43 4.62 -5.71
C SER A 42 -18.27 5.78 -6.68
N ASP A 43 -17.04 6.25 -6.84
CA ASP A 43 -16.66 7.22 -7.85
C ASP A 43 -16.98 6.72 -9.25
N VAL A 44 -17.24 7.65 -10.17
CA VAL A 44 -17.40 7.35 -11.57
C VAL A 44 -16.09 7.65 -12.29
N ASP A 45 -15.41 6.61 -12.75
CA ASP A 45 -14.12 6.73 -13.43
C ASP A 45 -14.30 6.81 -14.94
N PHE A 46 -13.99 7.95 -15.57
CA PHE A 46 -13.93 8.08 -17.02
C PHE A 46 -12.49 8.12 -17.51
N LEU A 47 -12.20 7.37 -18.56
CA LEU A 47 -10.98 7.52 -19.35
C LEU A 47 -11.33 8.11 -20.72
N LEU A 48 -10.71 9.23 -21.04
CA LEU A 48 -10.72 9.84 -22.35
C LEU A 48 -9.50 9.36 -23.14
N LEU A 49 -9.72 8.82 -24.33
CA LEU A 49 -8.65 8.42 -25.24
C LEU A 49 -8.55 9.41 -26.38
N ALA A 50 -7.37 9.98 -26.54
CA ALA A 50 -7.05 10.90 -27.63
C ALA A 50 -6.30 10.18 -28.76
N ASP A 51 -6.62 10.49 -30.01
CA ASP A 51 -5.86 10.01 -31.17
C ASP A 51 -4.75 11.03 -31.53
N ASP A 52 -3.90 11.30 -30.54
CA ASP A 52 -2.77 12.21 -30.66
C ASP A 52 -1.50 11.57 -30.07
N ASP A 53 -0.39 12.29 -30.18
CA ASP A 53 0.92 11.91 -29.66
C ASP A 53 1.36 12.79 -28.47
N HIS A 54 0.43 13.50 -27.84
CA HIS A 54 0.72 14.33 -26.67
C HIS A 54 0.83 13.47 -25.39
N ASP A 55 1.63 13.93 -24.46
CA ASP A 55 1.66 13.39 -23.10
C ASP A 55 0.57 14.03 -22.26
N HIS A 56 -0.45 13.25 -21.95
CA HIS A 56 -1.48 13.66 -21.02
C HIS A 56 -1.10 13.26 -19.58
N PRO A 57 -1.46 14.05 -18.56
CA PRO A 57 -1.22 13.74 -17.16
C PRO A 57 -1.77 12.37 -16.78
N THR A 58 -0.98 11.57 -16.06
CA THR A 58 -1.40 10.23 -15.62
C THR A 58 -2.37 10.24 -14.45
N MET A 59 -2.40 11.34 -13.70
CA MET A 59 -3.30 11.53 -12.56
C MET A 59 -4.70 11.94 -13.01
N PRO A 60 -5.77 11.53 -12.30
CA PRO A 60 -7.13 11.94 -12.65
C PRO A 60 -7.38 13.40 -12.32
N THR A 61 -8.20 14.06 -13.13
CA THR A 61 -8.90 15.28 -12.77
C THR A 61 -10.19 14.89 -12.05
N ILE A 62 -10.41 15.44 -10.85
CA ILE A 62 -11.64 15.19 -10.09
C ILE A 62 -12.61 16.34 -10.33
N VAL A 63 -13.81 16.01 -10.74
CA VAL A 63 -14.92 16.95 -10.90
C VAL A 63 -16.17 16.44 -10.18
N PHE A 64 -17.09 17.35 -9.89
CA PHE A 64 -18.40 17.02 -9.34
C PHE A 64 -19.47 17.34 -10.38
N ALA A 65 -20.11 16.33 -10.89
CA ALA A 65 -21.18 16.44 -11.88
C ALA A 65 -22.41 15.66 -11.38
N ARG A 66 -23.60 16.26 -11.50
CA ARG A 66 -24.88 15.66 -11.06
C ARG A 66 -24.87 15.12 -9.60
N GLY A 67 -24.12 15.80 -8.71
CA GLY A 67 -23.99 15.40 -7.31
C GLY A 67 -23.11 14.17 -7.07
N ARG A 68 -22.35 13.71 -8.08
CA ARG A 68 -21.41 12.59 -7.98
C ARG A 68 -19.98 13.07 -8.14
N ARG A 69 -19.05 12.45 -7.45
CA ARG A 69 -17.61 12.56 -7.70
C ARG A 69 -17.27 11.77 -8.96
N VAL A 70 -16.60 12.44 -9.89
CA VAL A 70 -16.19 11.88 -11.17
C VAL A 70 -14.68 12.05 -11.31
N GLU A 71 -13.97 10.96 -11.52
CA GLU A 71 -12.55 10.96 -11.87
C GLU A 71 -12.38 10.86 -13.39
N VAL A 72 -11.67 11.80 -13.98
CA VAL A 72 -11.42 11.84 -15.43
C VAL A 72 -9.93 11.71 -15.68
N ARG A 73 -9.54 10.69 -16.42
CA ARG A 73 -8.17 10.51 -16.93
C ARG A 73 -8.16 10.71 -18.43
N THR A 74 -7.10 11.30 -18.93
CA THR A 74 -6.89 11.42 -20.38
C THR A 74 -5.60 10.70 -20.74
N ARG A 75 -5.61 9.95 -21.86
CA ARG A 75 -4.42 9.30 -22.41
C ARG A 75 -4.43 9.35 -23.93
N SER A 76 -3.25 9.53 -24.53
CA SER A 76 -3.08 9.32 -25.96
C SER A 76 -2.95 7.82 -26.28
N LEU A 77 -3.20 7.47 -27.55
CA LEU A 77 -2.91 6.11 -28.04
C LEU A 77 -1.44 5.74 -27.90
N ARG A 78 -0.53 6.72 -28.02
CA ARG A 78 0.90 6.51 -27.81
C ARG A 78 1.18 6.07 -26.38
N GLN A 79 0.69 6.83 -25.38
CA GLN A 79 0.88 6.49 -23.96
C GLN A 79 0.32 5.09 -23.63
N VAL A 80 -0.84 4.73 -24.19
CA VAL A 80 -1.42 3.41 -23.97
C VAL A 80 -0.53 2.30 -24.53
N ARG A 81 0.09 2.50 -25.71
CA ARG A 81 1.00 1.53 -26.31
C ARG A 81 2.30 1.40 -25.50
N GLU A 82 2.90 2.53 -25.14
CA GLU A 82 4.10 2.57 -24.30
C GLU A 82 3.87 1.82 -22.97
N GLN A 83 2.73 2.05 -22.32
CA GLN A 83 2.37 1.33 -21.10
C GLN A 83 2.21 -0.18 -21.31
N ALA A 84 1.62 -0.58 -22.44
CA ALA A 84 1.49 -1.99 -22.79
C ALA A 84 2.85 -2.64 -23.07
N ASP A 85 3.74 -1.95 -23.77
CA ASP A 85 5.10 -2.41 -24.08
C ASP A 85 5.94 -2.53 -22.79
N GLU A 86 5.82 -1.57 -21.87
CA GLU A 86 6.46 -1.59 -20.56
C GLU A 86 6.00 -2.79 -19.73
N VAL A 87 4.68 -3.08 -19.68
CA VAL A 87 4.17 -4.30 -19.04
C VAL A 87 4.78 -5.54 -19.68
N CYS A 88 4.86 -5.61 -21.00
CA CYS A 88 5.47 -6.75 -21.69
C CYS A 88 6.94 -6.95 -21.32
N ALA A 89 7.70 -5.88 -21.19
CA ALA A 89 9.09 -5.94 -20.75
C ALA A 89 9.21 -6.50 -19.33
N HIS A 90 8.43 -5.98 -18.39
CA HIS A 90 8.43 -6.49 -17.01
C HIS A 90 7.99 -7.94 -16.89
N VAL A 91 7.02 -8.38 -17.71
CA VAL A 91 6.58 -9.79 -17.74
C VAL A 91 7.74 -10.69 -18.20
N ALA A 92 8.49 -10.26 -19.20
CA ALA A 92 9.66 -10.99 -19.68
C ALA A 92 10.78 -11.10 -18.62
N GLU A 93 10.87 -10.11 -17.72
CA GLU A 93 11.83 -10.06 -16.61
C GLU A 93 11.33 -10.76 -15.33
N GLY A 94 10.09 -11.26 -15.28
CA GLY A 94 9.55 -12.07 -14.18
C GLY A 94 8.69 -11.34 -13.15
N PHE A 95 7.99 -10.29 -13.52
CA PHE A 95 7.00 -9.54 -12.74
C PHE A 95 7.53 -8.68 -11.56
N GLY A 96 8.71 -8.93 -11.04
CA GLY A 96 9.18 -8.30 -9.79
C GLY A 96 9.28 -6.77 -9.85
N GLY A 97 9.54 -6.22 -11.03
CA GLY A 97 9.62 -4.78 -11.28
C GLY A 97 8.31 -4.15 -11.80
N LEU A 98 7.26 -4.94 -12.07
CA LEU A 98 6.03 -4.42 -12.65
C LEU A 98 5.20 -3.64 -11.64
N PRO A 99 5.08 -2.30 -11.77
CA PRO A 99 4.32 -1.48 -10.84
C PRO A 99 2.82 -1.80 -10.89
N ALA A 100 2.20 -1.90 -9.70
CA ALA A 100 0.75 -2.09 -9.59
C ALA A 100 -0.06 -1.06 -10.39
N ALA A 101 0.34 0.22 -10.31
CA ALA A 101 -0.35 1.31 -10.99
C ALA A 101 -0.29 1.20 -12.52
N LEU A 102 0.81 0.66 -13.07
CA LEU A 102 0.93 0.43 -14.51
C LEU A 102 0.01 -0.71 -14.94
N LEU A 103 0.05 -1.83 -14.22
CA LEU A 103 -0.82 -2.98 -14.50
C LEU A 103 -2.30 -2.63 -14.33
N ASP A 104 -2.66 -1.86 -13.30
CA ASP A 104 -4.03 -1.39 -13.06
C ASP A 104 -4.56 -0.54 -14.23
N ARG A 105 -3.73 0.39 -14.73
CA ARG A 105 -4.10 1.20 -15.90
C ARG A 105 -4.41 0.37 -17.15
N CYS A 106 -3.61 -0.66 -17.40
CA CYS A 106 -3.80 -1.57 -18.52
C CYS A 106 -5.05 -2.44 -18.33
N GLN A 107 -5.26 -2.98 -17.13
CA GLN A 107 -6.41 -3.79 -16.78
C GLN A 107 -7.72 -2.99 -16.90
N ARG A 108 -7.78 -1.79 -16.31
CA ARG A 108 -8.96 -0.92 -16.35
C ARG A 108 -9.41 -0.62 -17.77
N LEU A 109 -8.47 -0.25 -18.66
CA LEU A 109 -8.80 -0.03 -20.07
C LEU A 109 -9.37 -1.29 -20.76
N ARG A 110 -8.86 -2.46 -20.40
CA ARG A 110 -9.33 -3.73 -20.99
C ARG A 110 -10.74 -4.09 -20.51
N GLY A 111 -11.06 -3.87 -19.23
CA GLY A 111 -12.37 -4.10 -18.62
C GLY A 111 -13.39 -2.96 -18.83
N ALA A 112 -12.98 -1.83 -19.36
CA ALA A 112 -13.81 -0.63 -19.46
C ALA A 112 -15.05 -0.81 -20.36
N VAL A 113 -16.14 -0.12 -20.03
CA VAL A 113 -17.35 -0.04 -20.85
C VAL A 113 -17.26 1.13 -21.82
N VAL A 114 -17.40 0.87 -23.12
CA VAL A 114 -17.32 1.91 -24.15
C VAL A 114 -18.59 2.77 -24.13
N LEU A 115 -18.41 4.07 -24.01
CA LEU A 115 -19.49 5.06 -24.07
C LEU A 115 -19.54 5.76 -25.42
N ARG A 116 -18.37 6.08 -26.01
CA ARG A 116 -18.22 6.62 -27.36
C ARG A 116 -16.84 6.31 -27.95
N GLY A 117 -16.71 6.25 -29.28
CA GLY A 117 -15.42 6.13 -29.98
C GLY A 117 -14.90 4.70 -30.06
N ASP A 118 -15.75 3.73 -30.41
CA ASP A 118 -15.45 2.28 -30.46
C ASP A 118 -14.16 1.92 -31.22
N ASP A 119 -13.90 2.58 -32.36
CA ASP A 119 -12.72 2.31 -33.17
C ASP A 119 -11.42 2.65 -32.45
N LEU A 120 -11.38 3.79 -31.78
CA LEU A 120 -10.22 4.25 -31.02
C LEU A 120 -9.96 3.32 -29.83
N VAL A 121 -11.02 2.94 -29.10
CA VAL A 121 -10.92 1.99 -27.98
C VAL A 121 -10.44 0.63 -28.47
N ARG A 122 -10.92 0.15 -29.61
CA ARG A 122 -10.47 -1.12 -30.20
C ARG A 122 -8.98 -1.09 -30.55
N ARG A 123 -8.49 0.04 -31.08
CA ARG A 123 -7.05 0.26 -31.36
C ARG A 123 -6.24 0.28 -30.06
N ALA A 124 -6.73 0.95 -29.02
CA ALA A 124 -6.09 1.04 -27.72
C ALA A 124 -6.01 -0.30 -26.97
N ARG A 125 -6.99 -1.19 -27.18
CA ARG A 125 -7.05 -2.52 -26.55
C ARG A 125 -6.19 -3.59 -27.24
N LYS A 126 -5.49 -3.27 -28.30
CA LYS A 126 -4.56 -4.24 -28.93
C LYS A 126 -3.34 -4.45 -28.03
N TRP A 127 -3.26 -5.64 -27.46
CA TRP A 127 -2.19 -6.06 -26.58
C TRP A 127 -1.84 -7.53 -26.88
N PRO A 128 -0.53 -7.88 -26.95
CA PRO A 128 -0.12 -9.22 -27.35
C PRO A 128 -0.26 -10.28 -26.26
N LEU A 129 -0.38 -9.86 -24.98
CA LEU A 129 -0.42 -10.77 -23.84
C LEU A 129 -1.86 -11.06 -23.38
N SER A 130 -2.06 -12.23 -22.78
CA SER A 130 -3.28 -12.56 -22.05
C SER A 130 -3.32 -11.78 -20.73
N LEU A 131 -4.34 -10.94 -20.53
CA LEU A 131 -4.51 -10.21 -19.27
C LEU A 131 -4.62 -11.16 -18.07
N SER A 132 -5.32 -12.29 -18.24
CA SER A 132 -5.46 -13.30 -17.18
C SER A 132 -4.11 -13.88 -16.78
N GLU A 133 -3.24 -14.20 -17.73
CA GLU A 133 -1.90 -14.72 -17.47
C GLU A 133 -1.02 -13.68 -16.79
N VAL A 134 -1.06 -12.42 -17.26
CA VAL A 134 -0.26 -11.34 -16.67
C VAL A 134 -0.69 -11.04 -15.24
N VAL A 135 -1.98 -10.88 -14.98
CA VAL A 135 -2.51 -10.59 -13.65
C VAL A 135 -2.30 -11.78 -12.71
N SER A 136 -2.54 -13.00 -13.19
CA SER A 136 -2.29 -14.20 -12.41
C SER A 136 -0.82 -14.35 -12.05
N GLY A 137 0.10 -14.21 -13.02
CA GLY A 137 1.54 -14.31 -12.81
C GLY A 137 2.06 -13.25 -11.84
N TRP A 138 1.58 -12.01 -11.97
CA TRP A 138 1.93 -10.91 -11.09
C TRP A 138 1.51 -11.17 -9.64
N TYR A 139 0.28 -11.60 -9.40
CA TYR A 139 -0.19 -11.96 -8.07
C TYR A 139 0.51 -13.20 -7.51
N ALA A 140 0.82 -14.21 -8.34
CA ALA A 140 1.60 -15.38 -7.92
C ALA A 140 3.01 -14.98 -7.47
N HIS A 141 3.67 -14.06 -8.21
CA HIS A 141 4.98 -13.51 -7.81
C HIS A 141 4.90 -12.84 -6.43
N HIS A 142 3.94 -11.94 -6.23
CA HIS A 142 3.79 -11.22 -4.96
C HIS A 142 3.33 -12.13 -3.82
N SER A 143 2.52 -13.14 -4.09
CA SER A 143 2.17 -14.18 -3.11
C SER A 143 3.40 -14.93 -2.61
N ARG A 144 4.27 -15.35 -3.54
CA ARG A 144 5.53 -16.04 -3.21
C ARG A 144 6.42 -15.17 -2.32
N GLN A 145 6.61 -13.89 -2.68
CA GLN A 145 7.40 -12.97 -1.88
C GLN A 145 6.82 -12.75 -0.49
N ALA A 146 5.50 -12.54 -0.40
CA ALA A 146 4.82 -12.36 0.88
C ALA A 146 4.93 -13.61 1.79
N MET A 147 4.81 -14.82 1.23
CA MET A 147 4.93 -16.05 2.01
C MET A 147 6.37 -16.26 2.50
N ARG A 148 7.37 -16.00 1.66
CA ARG A 148 8.79 -16.04 2.06
C ARG A 148 9.08 -15.05 3.19
N HIS A 149 8.49 -13.85 3.10
CA HIS A 149 8.63 -12.85 4.17
C HIS A 149 7.92 -13.29 5.46
N ALA A 150 6.75 -13.92 5.37
CA ALA A 150 6.05 -14.50 6.53
C ALA A 150 6.91 -15.53 7.26
N VAL A 151 7.56 -16.44 6.51
CA VAL A 151 8.48 -17.43 7.09
C VAL A 151 9.69 -16.74 7.73
N ALA A 152 10.25 -15.73 7.07
CA ALA A 152 11.37 -14.96 7.60
C ALA A 152 11.01 -14.24 8.91
N SER A 153 9.85 -13.58 8.97
CA SER A 153 9.36 -12.92 10.18
C SER A 153 9.10 -13.92 11.30
N SER A 154 8.57 -15.11 10.97
CA SER A 154 8.40 -16.19 11.97
C SER A 154 9.73 -16.64 12.59
N VAL A 155 10.77 -16.81 11.76
CA VAL A 155 12.12 -17.18 12.23
C VAL A 155 12.72 -16.08 13.11
N LEU A 156 12.45 -14.81 12.80
CA LEU A 156 12.91 -13.69 13.61
C LEU A 156 12.08 -13.45 14.88
N GLY A 157 11.08 -14.30 15.16
CA GLY A 157 10.21 -14.15 16.34
C GLY A 157 9.15 -13.05 16.21
N GLU A 158 9.00 -12.45 15.02
CA GLU A 158 8.01 -11.42 14.73
C GLU A 158 6.66 -12.04 14.35
N GLY A 159 6.06 -12.78 15.28
CA GLY A 159 4.92 -13.63 15.02
C GLY A 159 3.70 -12.90 14.47
N ARG A 160 3.42 -11.66 14.91
CA ARG A 160 2.31 -10.85 14.42
C ARG A 160 2.53 -10.46 12.96
N GLU A 161 3.73 -10.06 12.62
CA GLU A 161 4.12 -9.73 11.26
C GLU A 161 4.08 -10.96 10.35
N ALA A 162 4.60 -12.09 10.84
CA ALA A 162 4.55 -13.37 10.12
C ALA A 162 3.12 -13.75 9.72
N LEU A 163 2.15 -13.64 10.65
CA LEU A 163 0.74 -13.93 10.36
C LEU A 163 0.11 -12.95 9.37
N ALA A 164 0.43 -11.68 9.47
CA ALA A 164 -0.09 -10.69 8.54
C ALA A 164 0.43 -10.92 7.13
N TRP A 165 1.73 -11.19 6.96
CA TRP A 165 2.31 -11.51 5.66
C TRP A 165 1.80 -12.83 5.09
N ALA A 166 1.60 -13.85 5.92
CA ALA A 166 0.98 -15.09 5.50
C ALA A 166 -0.46 -14.87 4.99
N GLY A 167 -1.24 -14.02 5.66
CA GLY A 167 -2.56 -13.62 5.21
C GLY A 167 -2.54 -12.82 3.89
N ILE A 168 -1.52 -11.98 3.68
CA ILE A 168 -1.30 -11.27 2.41
C ILE A 168 -0.97 -12.28 1.31
N ALA A 169 -0.06 -13.22 1.57
CA ALA A 169 0.32 -14.26 0.62
C ALA A 169 -0.89 -15.06 0.15
N ALA A 170 -1.73 -15.52 1.09
CA ALA A 170 -2.94 -16.27 0.77
C ALA A 170 -3.94 -15.45 -0.08
N ARG A 171 -4.11 -14.16 0.23
CA ARG A 171 -4.96 -13.27 -0.57
C ARG A 171 -4.42 -13.06 -1.98
N HIS A 172 -3.09 -12.89 -2.13
CA HIS A 172 -2.47 -12.76 -3.45
C HIS A 172 -2.54 -14.08 -4.23
N ALA A 173 -2.37 -15.23 -3.58
CA ALA A 173 -2.56 -16.53 -4.23
C ALA A 173 -4.01 -16.70 -4.72
N ALA A 174 -4.99 -16.34 -3.89
CA ALA A 174 -6.38 -16.35 -4.28
C ALA A 174 -6.67 -15.39 -5.46
N LYS A 175 -6.07 -14.19 -5.45
CA LYS A 175 -6.16 -13.23 -6.59
C LYS A 175 -5.53 -13.80 -7.86
N SER A 176 -4.38 -14.48 -7.75
CA SER A 176 -3.75 -15.18 -8.87
C SER A 176 -4.70 -16.23 -9.45
N TRP A 177 -5.30 -17.03 -8.58
CA TRP A 177 -6.18 -18.13 -8.96
C TRP A 177 -7.48 -17.65 -9.67
N VAL A 178 -8.14 -16.60 -9.14
CA VAL A 178 -9.34 -16.04 -9.77
C VAL A 178 -9.00 -15.32 -11.08
N ALA A 179 -7.83 -14.67 -11.18
CA ALA A 179 -7.37 -14.01 -12.40
C ALA A 179 -7.12 -15.01 -13.53
N ALA A 180 -6.54 -16.19 -13.23
CA ALA A 180 -6.38 -17.28 -14.19
C ALA A 180 -7.72 -17.77 -14.76
N ARG A 181 -8.84 -17.52 -14.04
CA ARG A 181 -10.21 -17.85 -14.47
C ARG A 181 -10.98 -16.68 -15.09
N GLY A 182 -10.28 -15.59 -15.40
CA GLY A 182 -10.84 -14.43 -16.11
C GLY A 182 -11.26 -13.27 -15.21
N GLU A 183 -11.27 -13.43 -13.89
CA GLU A 183 -11.57 -12.36 -12.92
C GLU A 183 -10.35 -11.47 -12.67
N THR A 184 -10.02 -10.62 -13.65
CA THR A 184 -8.74 -9.88 -13.71
C THR A 184 -8.73 -8.54 -13.00
N TYR A 185 -9.84 -8.08 -12.42
CA TYR A 185 -9.86 -6.80 -11.71
C TYR A 185 -8.90 -6.80 -10.53
N LEU A 186 -7.95 -5.84 -10.50
CA LEU A 186 -6.79 -5.91 -9.62
C LEU A 186 -7.11 -5.66 -8.15
N GLU A 187 -8.05 -4.78 -7.83
CA GLU A 187 -8.30 -4.36 -6.45
C GLU A 187 -8.61 -5.53 -5.49
N PRO A 188 -7.79 -5.77 -4.43
CA PRO A 188 -7.97 -6.92 -3.53
C PRO A 188 -9.27 -6.89 -2.72
N LYS A 189 -9.86 -5.71 -2.50
CA LYS A 189 -11.12 -5.58 -1.73
C LYS A 189 -12.30 -6.30 -2.39
N TRP A 190 -12.23 -6.57 -3.71
CA TRP A 190 -13.29 -7.22 -4.45
C TRP A 190 -13.13 -8.73 -4.63
N LEU A 191 -12.13 -9.34 -3.96
CA LEU A 191 -11.81 -10.77 -4.11
C LEU A 191 -13.04 -11.66 -3.82
N ASP A 192 -13.79 -11.39 -2.76
CA ASP A 192 -14.96 -12.20 -2.41
C ASP A 192 -16.04 -12.12 -3.49
N ARG A 193 -16.25 -10.94 -4.09
CA ARG A 193 -17.17 -10.77 -5.23
C ARG A 193 -16.70 -11.50 -6.48
N GLN A 194 -15.40 -11.59 -6.70
CA GLN A 194 -14.84 -12.40 -7.80
C GLN A 194 -15.10 -13.88 -7.57
N PHE A 195 -14.93 -14.36 -6.34
CA PHE A 195 -15.33 -15.74 -6.00
C PHE A 195 -16.84 -15.97 -6.19
N ASP A 196 -17.69 -15.03 -5.75
CA ASP A 196 -19.15 -15.13 -5.92
C ASP A 196 -19.54 -15.30 -7.40
N ARG A 197 -18.86 -14.59 -8.33
CA ARG A 197 -19.10 -14.73 -9.77
C ARG A 197 -18.70 -16.11 -10.30
N LEU A 198 -17.54 -16.63 -9.90
CA LEU A 198 -17.09 -17.96 -10.30
C LEU A 198 -18.03 -19.04 -9.78
N VAL A 199 -18.44 -18.93 -8.50
CA VAL A 199 -19.41 -19.86 -7.90
C VAL A 199 -20.77 -19.79 -8.61
N ALA A 200 -21.27 -18.59 -8.91
CA ALA A 200 -22.50 -18.40 -9.67
C ALA A 200 -22.37 -18.95 -11.11
N GLY A 201 -21.17 -18.95 -11.67
CA GLY A 201 -20.82 -19.59 -12.94
C GLY A 201 -20.70 -21.12 -12.88
N GLY A 202 -20.87 -21.72 -11.70
CA GLY A 202 -20.84 -23.19 -11.52
C GLY A 202 -19.46 -23.75 -11.15
N ASP A 203 -18.48 -22.91 -10.83
CA ASP A 203 -17.15 -23.37 -10.39
C ASP A 203 -17.21 -23.85 -8.93
N GLN A 204 -17.25 -25.18 -8.74
CA GLN A 204 -17.31 -25.81 -7.41
C GLN A 204 -15.98 -25.69 -6.64
N GLU A 205 -14.85 -25.65 -7.35
CA GLU A 205 -13.54 -25.45 -6.74
C GLU A 205 -13.41 -24.05 -6.11
N ALA A 206 -14.01 -23.03 -6.76
CA ALA A 206 -14.07 -21.68 -6.23
C ALA A 206 -14.75 -21.62 -4.86
N ALA A 207 -15.87 -22.33 -4.67
CA ALA A 207 -16.55 -22.40 -3.38
C ALA A 207 -15.67 -23.05 -2.31
N ALA A 208 -15.07 -24.18 -2.61
CA ALA A 208 -14.22 -24.92 -1.67
C ALA A 208 -12.98 -24.09 -1.24
N LEU A 209 -12.29 -23.46 -2.19
CA LEU A 209 -11.11 -22.65 -1.90
C LEU A 209 -11.45 -21.36 -1.13
N ARG A 210 -12.57 -20.71 -1.43
CA ARG A 210 -13.07 -19.57 -0.66
C ARG A 210 -13.32 -19.96 0.80
N ASP A 211 -13.99 -21.09 1.03
CA ASP A 211 -14.29 -21.56 2.38
C ASP A 211 -13.02 -21.93 3.16
N ARG A 212 -12.02 -22.53 2.49
CA ARG A 212 -10.69 -22.79 3.08
C ARG A 212 -9.97 -21.48 3.43
N LEU A 213 -9.97 -20.49 2.55
CA LEU A 213 -9.39 -19.17 2.82
C LEU A 213 -10.04 -18.53 4.05
N ALA A 214 -11.36 -18.59 4.17
CA ALA A 214 -12.08 -18.10 5.33
C ALA A 214 -11.78 -18.92 6.61
N ALA A 215 -11.59 -20.23 6.51
CA ALA A 215 -11.25 -21.09 7.64
C ALA A 215 -9.85 -20.80 8.19
N VAL A 216 -8.85 -20.66 7.32
CA VAL A 216 -7.47 -20.33 7.72
C VAL A 216 -7.40 -18.97 8.40
N ARG A 217 -8.15 -17.97 7.94
CA ARG A 217 -8.25 -16.64 8.57
C ARG A 217 -8.82 -16.68 10.00
N ARG A 218 -9.69 -17.63 10.33
CA ARG A 218 -10.31 -17.77 11.66
C ARG A 218 -9.51 -18.68 12.60
N GLY A 219 -8.46 -19.32 12.10
CA GLY A 219 -7.67 -20.27 12.88
C GLY A 219 -7.02 -19.62 14.10
N THR A 220 -7.01 -20.36 15.23
CA THR A 220 -6.41 -19.95 16.51
C THR A 220 -5.14 -20.72 16.84
N ALA A 221 -4.51 -21.33 15.85
CA ALA A 221 -3.28 -22.12 16.01
C ALA A 221 -2.10 -21.23 16.42
N GLY A 222 -1.06 -21.84 16.99
CA GLY A 222 0.21 -21.17 17.23
C GLY A 222 0.82 -20.60 15.92
N ILE A 223 1.70 -19.60 16.05
CA ILE A 223 2.22 -18.82 14.90
C ILE A 223 2.81 -19.72 13.81
N GLU A 224 3.70 -20.66 14.18
CA GLU A 224 4.33 -21.56 13.21
C GLU A 224 3.31 -22.44 12.47
N GLN A 225 2.33 -22.98 13.21
CA GLN A 225 1.25 -23.78 12.61
C GLN A 225 0.36 -22.95 11.69
N ALA A 226 0.07 -21.70 12.07
CA ALA A 226 -0.72 -20.80 11.25
C ALA A 226 0.03 -20.40 9.97
N VAL A 227 1.33 -20.11 10.05
CA VAL A 227 2.18 -19.84 8.87
C VAL A 227 2.23 -21.07 7.95
N ALA A 228 2.35 -22.29 8.51
CA ALA A 228 2.33 -23.52 7.73
C ALA A 228 0.97 -23.73 7.02
N ALA A 229 -0.14 -23.52 7.72
CA ALA A 229 -1.48 -23.63 7.14
C ALA A 229 -1.71 -22.62 5.99
N HIS A 230 -1.16 -21.41 6.11
CA HIS A 230 -1.20 -20.44 5.03
C HIS A 230 -0.33 -20.87 3.83
N ALA A 231 0.85 -21.47 4.08
CA ALA A 231 1.71 -21.96 3.01
C ALA A 231 1.05 -23.12 2.23
N GLU A 232 0.37 -24.02 2.93
CA GLU A 232 -0.44 -25.07 2.30
C GLU A 232 -1.57 -24.47 1.46
N LEU A 233 -2.29 -23.49 1.98
CA LEU A 233 -3.35 -22.81 1.25
C LEU A 233 -2.82 -22.08 0.01
N VAL A 234 -1.65 -21.44 0.10
CA VAL A 234 -0.98 -20.79 -1.04
C VAL A 234 -0.67 -21.82 -2.13
N ALA A 235 -0.19 -23.02 -1.75
CA ALA A 235 0.04 -24.11 -2.70
C ALA A 235 -1.26 -24.64 -3.32
N ASP A 236 -2.37 -24.73 -2.57
CA ASP A 236 -3.68 -25.11 -3.11
C ASP A 236 -4.20 -24.12 -4.17
N PHE A 237 -3.86 -22.86 -4.06
CA PHE A 237 -4.12 -21.86 -5.10
C PHE A 237 -3.13 -21.94 -6.28
N GLY A 238 -2.24 -22.94 -6.32
CA GLY A 238 -1.29 -23.17 -7.41
C GLY A 238 -0.04 -22.27 -7.36
N VAL A 239 0.29 -21.70 -6.21
CA VAL A 239 1.52 -20.89 -6.05
C VAL A 239 2.58 -21.70 -5.32
N ASP A 240 3.57 -22.19 -6.05
CA ASP A 240 4.66 -23.02 -5.54
C ASP A 240 5.92 -22.24 -5.14
N GLY A 241 6.87 -22.91 -4.48
CA GLY A 241 8.22 -22.41 -4.19
C GLY A 241 8.35 -21.56 -2.93
N CYS A 242 7.37 -21.65 -2.02
CA CYS A 242 7.39 -20.93 -0.75
C CYS A 242 6.87 -21.79 0.43
N PRO A 243 7.44 -22.99 0.68
CA PRO A 243 7.08 -23.81 1.84
C PRO A 243 7.39 -23.09 3.15
N ALA A 244 6.70 -23.46 4.23
CA ALA A 244 6.97 -22.95 5.58
C ALA A 244 8.25 -23.60 6.17
N ASP A 245 9.41 -23.32 5.56
CA ASP A 245 10.70 -23.91 5.92
C ASP A 245 11.71 -22.84 6.33
N ALA A 246 11.95 -22.72 7.63
CA ALA A 246 12.88 -21.79 8.25
C ALA A 246 14.34 -21.93 7.75
N ALA A 247 14.78 -23.13 7.33
CA ALA A 247 16.13 -23.35 6.82
C ALA A 247 16.39 -22.69 5.46
N ARG A 248 15.34 -22.22 4.78
CA ARG A 248 15.45 -21.49 3.52
C ARG A 248 15.70 -20.00 3.68
N VAL A 249 15.55 -19.45 4.89
CA VAL A 249 15.80 -18.04 5.17
C VAL A 249 17.30 -17.84 5.46
N LEU A 250 18.00 -17.20 4.54
CA LEU A 250 19.43 -16.93 4.63
C LEU A 250 19.68 -15.46 4.98
N LEU A 251 20.76 -15.20 5.71
CA LEU A 251 21.19 -13.88 6.11
C LEU A 251 22.16 -13.29 5.09
N GLY A 252 22.00 -12.00 4.76
CA GLY A 252 22.92 -11.21 3.95
C GLY A 252 23.19 -9.85 4.60
N LEU A 253 24.32 -9.25 4.26
CA LEU A 253 24.57 -7.84 4.55
C LEU A 253 24.10 -7.01 3.34
N ARG A 254 23.40 -5.90 3.62
CA ARG A 254 23.00 -4.98 2.55
C ARG A 254 24.25 -4.34 1.91
N ALA A 255 24.23 -4.16 0.61
CA ALA A 255 25.27 -3.39 -0.09
C ALA A 255 25.33 -1.96 0.48
N GLY A 256 26.53 -1.39 0.56
CA GLY A 256 26.74 -0.04 1.11
C GLY A 256 26.83 0.02 2.65
N VAL A 257 26.68 -1.11 3.35
CA VAL A 257 26.85 -1.17 4.81
C VAL A 257 28.28 -1.50 5.17
N THR A 258 28.89 -0.68 6.05
CA THR A 258 30.24 -0.89 6.59
C THR A 258 30.25 -0.82 8.10
N THR A 259 31.22 -1.49 8.73
CA THR A 259 31.33 -1.57 10.19
C THR A 259 32.60 -0.88 10.67
N TRP A 260 32.45 0.00 11.67
CA TRP A 260 33.54 0.75 12.27
C TRP A 260 33.59 0.52 13.79
N PRO A 261 34.53 -0.24 14.31
CA PRO A 261 34.74 -0.33 15.74
C PRO A 261 35.47 0.93 16.24
N ILE A 262 34.84 1.68 17.14
CA ILE A 262 35.42 2.87 17.75
C ILE A 262 35.13 2.85 19.25
N GLY A 263 36.13 2.98 20.09
CA GLY A 263 36.00 3.09 21.54
C GLY A 263 35.27 1.91 22.19
N GLY A 264 35.45 0.68 21.67
CA GLY A 264 34.77 -0.53 22.18
C GLY A 264 33.33 -0.70 21.71
N ARG A 265 32.79 0.25 20.97
CA ARG A 265 31.45 0.18 20.34
C ARG A 265 31.55 -0.10 18.86
N LEU A 266 30.51 -0.72 18.32
CA LEU A 266 30.36 -0.90 16.89
C LEU A 266 29.48 0.21 16.32
N HIS A 267 30.01 0.87 15.30
CA HIS A 267 29.26 1.80 14.48
C HIS A 267 29.04 1.14 13.13
N VAL A 268 27.78 1.05 12.72
CA VAL A 268 27.41 0.54 11.40
C VAL A 268 26.99 1.73 10.54
N VAL A 269 27.67 1.93 9.43
CA VAL A 269 27.43 3.03 8.51
C VAL A 269 26.74 2.47 7.29
N ARG A 270 25.61 3.08 6.92
CA ARG A 270 24.82 2.75 5.75
C ARG A 270 24.89 3.89 4.75
N ASP A 271 25.27 3.57 3.51
CA ASP A 271 25.28 4.47 2.34
C ASP A 271 26.03 5.80 2.57
N ARG A 272 26.94 5.87 3.55
CA ARG A 272 27.68 7.07 3.99
C ARG A 272 26.79 8.20 4.55
N ALA A 273 25.52 7.92 4.81
CA ALA A 273 24.53 8.90 5.22
C ALA A 273 23.99 8.66 6.63
N ASP A 274 23.85 7.40 7.01
CA ASP A 274 23.27 6.99 8.29
C ASP A 274 24.31 6.29 9.16
N VAL A 275 24.33 6.57 10.46
CA VAL A 275 25.19 5.93 11.43
C VAL A 275 24.35 5.27 12.52
N PHE A 276 24.59 4.00 12.78
CA PHE A 276 23.97 3.22 13.85
C PHE A 276 25.02 2.84 14.88
N VAL A 277 24.74 3.08 16.15
CA VAL A 277 25.61 2.67 17.25
C VAL A 277 25.00 1.44 17.91
N LEU A 278 25.73 0.33 17.88
CA LEU A 278 25.27 -0.93 18.45
C LEU A 278 25.73 -1.07 19.90
N GLY A 279 24.78 -1.37 20.79
CA GLY A 279 25.07 -1.77 22.15
C GLY A 279 25.73 -3.17 22.21
N PRO A 280 26.18 -3.61 23.38
CA PRO A 280 26.96 -4.86 23.52
C PRO A 280 26.26 -6.09 22.97
N SER A 281 24.98 -6.29 23.27
CA SER A 281 24.18 -7.43 22.79
C SER A 281 24.00 -7.41 21.28
N ALA A 282 23.48 -6.29 20.74
CA ALA A 282 23.32 -6.10 19.31
C ALA A 282 24.66 -6.21 18.56
N GLY A 283 25.74 -5.70 19.16
CA GLY A 283 27.09 -5.82 18.62
C GLY A 283 27.60 -7.28 18.57
N ARG A 284 27.25 -8.13 19.53
CA ARG A 284 27.55 -9.57 19.47
C ARG A 284 26.79 -10.23 18.32
N THR A 285 25.48 -9.96 18.23
CA THR A 285 24.66 -10.46 17.12
C THR A 285 25.19 -10.00 15.78
N TRP A 286 25.58 -8.73 15.65
CA TRP A 286 26.16 -8.18 14.42
C TRP A 286 27.43 -8.94 14.00
N ARG A 287 28.33 -9.23 14.95
CA ARG A 287 29.57 -9.99 14.67
C ARG A 287 29.32 -11.45 14.30
N SER A 288 28.18 -12.03 14.67
CA SER A 288 27.80 -13.41 14.31
C SER A 288 27.19 -13.52 12.91
N ILE A 289 26.90 -12.39 12.23
CA ILE A 289 26.33 -12.38 10.90
C ILE A 289 27.36 -12.93 9.92
N SER A 290 26.98 -14.00 9.25
CA SER A 290 27.73 -14.61 8.16
C SER A 290 26.84 -14.70 6.93
N PRO A 291 27.17 -14.00 5.84
CA PRO A 291 26.36 -14.02 4.63
C PRO A 291 26.14 -15.45 4.10
N GLY A 292 24.90 -15.74 3.68
CA GLY A 292 24.49 -17.05 3.16
C GLY A 292 24.21 -18.12 4.21
N ARG A 293 24.38 -17.81 5.50
CA ARG A 293 24.04 -18.74 6.59
C ARG A 293 22.54 -18.67 6.91
N PRO A 294 21.86 -19.81 7.17
CA PRO A 294 20.47 -19.79 7.63
C PRO A 294 20.30 -18.98 8.92
N VAL A 295 19.29 -18.12 8.97
CA VAL A 295 18.97 -17.32 10.15
C VAL A 295 18.75 -18.22 11.38
N ALA A 296 18.02 -19.31 11.20
CA ALA A 296 17.75 -20.28 12.26
C ALA A 296 19.05 -20.87 12.88
N GLU A 297 20.11 -21.07 12.10
CA GLU A 297 21.41 -21.55 12.60
C GLU A 297 22.17 -20.46 13.36
N VAL A 298 22.08 -19.20 12.90
CA VAL A 298 22.67 -18.04 13.61
C VAL A 298 22.01 -17.91 14.98
N LEU A 299 20.69 -17.97 15.04
CA LEU A 299 19.92 -17.89 16.29
C LEU A 299 20.25 -19.05 17.24
N LYS A 300 20.32 -20.28 16.73
CA LYS A 300 20.67 -21.46 17.53
C LYS A 300 22.07 -21.38 18.16
N SER A 301 23.00 -20.68 17.52
CA SER A 301 24.36 -20.48 18.00
C SER A 301 24.53 -19.26 18.91
N ALA A 302 23.51 -18.42 19.05
CA ALA A 302 23.54 -17.23 19.91
C ALA A 302 23.45 -17.63 21.42
N GLU A 303 24.09 -16.83 22.26
CA GLU A 303 24.02 -16.96 23.73
C GLU A 303 22.58 -16.73 24.24
N ASP A 304 21.89 -15.71 23.64
CA ASP A 304 20.48 -15.43 23.85
C ASP A 304 19.78 -15.38 22.48
N PRO A 305 19.13 -16.48 22.06
CA PRO A 305 18.45 -16.54 20.77
C PRO A 305 17.32 -15.52 20.60
N ALA A 306 16.59 -15.18 21.67
CA ALA A 306 15.49 -14.22 21.59
C ALA A 306 16.01 -12.79 21.40
N ALA A 307 17.04 -12.39 22.15
CA ALA A 307 17.69 -11.09 21.96
C ALA A 307 18.37 -11.00 20.58
N ALA A 308 18.97 -12.10 20.09
CA ALA A 308 19.57 -12.15 18.76
C ALA A 308 18.51 -12.02 17.65
N ALA A 309 17.36 -12.69 17.79
CA ALA A 309 16.24 -12.58 16.85
C ALA A 309 15.72 -11.15 16.79
N GLY A 310 15.47 -10.53 17.94
CA GLY A 310 15.05 -9.13 18.00
C GLY A 310 16.06 -8.18 17.36
N ALA A 311 17.37 -8.37 17.63
CA ALA A 311 18.41 -7.56 16.99
C ALA A 311 18.45 -7.75 15.45
N LEU A 312 18.33 -8.98 14.95
CA LEU A 312 18.30 -9.25 13.50
C LEU A 312 17.04 -8.67 12.85
N ALA A 313 15.89 -8.75 13.52
CA ALA A 313 14.65 -8.11 13.05
C ALA A 313 14.83 -6.59 12.92
N GLU A 314 15.44 -5.95 13.94
CA GLU A 314 15.74 -4.52 13.90
C GLU A 314 16.75 -4.17 12.80
N PHE A 315 17.83 -4.94 12.63
CA PHE A 315 18.80 -4.75 11.57
C PHE A 315 18.13 -4.85 10.18
N HIS A 316 17.23 -5.81 10.01
CA HIS A 316 16.48 -5.96 8.77
C HIS A 316 15.55 -4.76 8.54
N ARG A 317 14.79 -4.34 9.56
CA ARG A 317 13.85 -3.22 9.48
C ARG A 317 14.53 -1.91 9.11
N VAL A 318 15.72 -1.65 9.65
CA VAL A 318 16.50 -0.45 9.31
C VAL A 318 17.40 -0.64 8.08
N GLY A 319 17.32 -1.76 7.39
CA GLY A 319 18.04 -2.01 6.15
C GLY A 319 19.55 -2.11 6.31
N LEU A 320 20.03 -2.75 7.38
CA LEU A 320 21.44 -3.11 7.57
C LEU A 320 21.73 -4.53 7.10
N VAL A 321 20.73 -5.42 7.21
CA VAL A 321 20.79 -6.77 6.71
C VAL A 321 19.68 -7.02 5.71
N GLU A 322 19.92 -7.95 4.81
CA GLU A 322 18.96 -8.48 3.86
C GLU A 322 18.69 -9.94 4.17
N LEU A 323 17.46 -10.35 3.91
CA LEU A 323 17.07 -11.74 3.99
C LEU A 323 16.93 -12.30 2.58
N HIS A 324 17.42 -13.51 2.37
CA HIS A 324 17.38 -14.19 1.09
C HIS A 324 16.67 -15.52 1.22
N TRP A 325 15.94 -15.88 0.19
CA TRP A 325 15.36 -17.21 0.10
C TRP A 325 16.34 -18.14 -0.63
N ARG A 326 16.62 -19.28 -0.05
CA ARG A 326 17.48 -20.29 -0.69
C ARG A 326 16.90 -20.63 -2.06
N ASP A 327 17.73 -20.52 -3.10
CA ASP A 327 17.34 -20.75 -4.50
C ASP A 327 16.27 -19.77 -5.05
N GLY A 328 16.05 -18.63 -4.38
CA GLY A 328 14.97 -17.71 -4.77
C GLY A 328 15.28 -16.21 -4.68
N GLY A 329 16.53 -15.84 -4.34
CA GLY A 329 16.95 -14.45 -4.27
C GLY A 329 16.49 -13.70 -3.01
N PRO A 330 16.55 -12.35 -3.01
CA PRO A 330 16.18 -11.55 -1.86
C PRO A 330 14.70 -11.70 -1.49
N ILE A 331 14.43 -11.71 -0.19
CA ILE A 331 13.06 -11.67 0.36
C ILE A 331 12.67 -10.21 0.45
N SER A 332 11.67 -9.81 -0.31
CA SER A 332 11.15 -8.44 -0.32
C SER A 332 9.97 -8.28 0.63
N SER A 333 9.99 -7.22 1.43
CA SER A 333 8.84 -6.74 2.19
C SER A 333 8.00 -5.73 1.40
N ALA A 334 8.33 -5.47 0.13
CA ALA A 334 7.57 -4.55 -0.71
C ALA A 334 6.21 -5.17 -1.06
N GLN A 335 5.15 -4.39 -0.79
CA GLN A 335 3.80 -4.74 -1.21
C GLN A 335 3.41 -3.87 -2.41
N PRO A 336 2.74 -4.45 -3.42
CA PRO A 336 2.39 -3.69 -4.63
C PRO A 336 1.45 -2.51 -4.39
N TRP A 337 0.71 -2.51 -3.28
CA TRP A 337 -0.27 -1.50 -2.93
C TRP A 337 0.11 -0.65 -1.71
N ALA A 338 1.23 -0.93 -1.08
CA ALA A 338 1.70 -0.16 0.06
C ALA A 338 2.55 1.04 -0.39
N PRO A 339 2.52 2.15 0.32
CA PRO A 339 3.48 3.21 0.11
C PRO A 339 4.89 2.67 0.33
N SER A 340 5.78 2.94 -0.63
CA SER A 340 7.10 2.31 -0.73
C SER A 340 8.13 2.83 0.26
N GLU A 341 7.88 3.91 0.98
CA GLU A 341 8.89 4.51 1.86
C GLU A 341 8.36 4.96 3.21
N PRO A 342 9.18 4.79 4.25
CA PRO A 342 8.88 5.35 5.56
C PRO A 342 8.90 6.87 5.51
N VAL A 343 7.91 7.46 6.16
CA VAL A 343 7.67 8.89 6.18
C VAL A 343 8.36 9.52 7.38
N THR A 344 9.14 10.57 7.16
CA THR A 344 9.77 11.35 8.22
C THR A 344 8.87 12.55 8.59
N PRO A 345 8.74 12.95 9.85
CA PRO A 345 7.83 14.02 10.23
C PRO A 345 8.29 15.40 9.80
N PRO A 346 7.35 16.35 9.71
CA PRO A 346 7.65 17.75 9.46
C PRO A 346 8.45 18.42 10.61
N PRO A 347 9.17 19.52 10.32
CA PRO A 347 9.97 20.23 11.34
C PRO A 347 9.18 20.77 12.53
N SER A 348 7.91 21.00 12.38
CA SER A 348 7.03 21.43 13.47
C SER A 348 6.64 20.31 14.44
N ALA A 349 6.75 19.06 14.02
CA ALA A 349 6.73 17.92 14.93
C ALA A 349 8.10 17.81 15.59
N ARG A 350 8.16 17.53 16.88
CA ARG A 350 9.42 17.21 17.53
C ARG A 350 10.12 16.16 16.68
N MET A 351 11.28 16.54 16.11
CA MET A 351 12.13 15.58 15.45
C MET A 351 12.30 14.39 16.39
N PRO A 352 11.81 13.22 16.07
CA PRO A 352 12.19 12.11 16.87
C PRO A 352 13.66 11.91 16.60
N VAL A 353 14.39 11.84 17.61
CA VAL A 353 15.49 10.92 17.57
C VAL A 353 14.89 9.64 17.03
N LEU A 354 15.25 9.21 15.86
CA LEU A 354 15.02 7.84 15.42
C LEU A 354 15.82 6.96 16.37
N GLY A 355 15.35 6.95 17.60
CA GLY A 355 15.79 6.04 18.58
C GLY A 355 14.85 4.87 18.45
N LEU A 356 15.32 3.77 17.95
CA LEU A 356 14.91 2.55 18.56
C LEU A 356 15.31 2.71 20.02
N ALA A 357 14.30 3.10 20.78
CA ALA A 357 14.25 3.27 22.20
C ALA A 357 15.59 3.62 22.87
N GLY A 358 15.76 4.87 23.09
CA GLY A 358 16.67 5.43 24.06
C GLY A 358 17.96 4.67 24.25
N GLY A 359 18.97 5.07 23.48
CA GLY A 359 20.33 4.59 23.46
C GLY A 359 20.93 4.28 24.82
N THR A 360 20.37 3.36 25.49
CA THR A 360 20.96 2.75 26.66
C THR A 360 21.88 1.63 26.20
N ALA A 361 22.87 1.36 26.98
CA ALA A 361 23.92 0.37 26.76
C ALA A 361 23.42 -1.07 26.49
N ASP A 362 22.11 -1.29 26.40
CA ASP A 362 21.48 -2.59 26.54
C ASP A 362 21.14 -3.32 25.22
N GLY A 363 21.68 -2.90 24.11
CA GLY A 363 21.57 -3.68 22.88
C GLY A 363 20.69 -3.09 21.77
N HIS A 364 20.16 -1.90 21.97
CA HIS A 364 19.32 -1.22 20.98
C HIS A 364 20.13 -0.52 19.89
N LEU A 365 19.50 -0.35 18.72
CA LEU A 365 20.03 0.46 17.63
C LEU A 365 19.69 1.94 17.87
N SER A 366 20.66 2.82 17.59
CA SER A 366 20.41 4.26 17.51
C SER A 366 20.83 4.79 16.15
N LEU A 367 19.95 5.51 15.48
CA LEU A 367 20.24 6.21 14.23
C LEU A 367 20.73 7.64 14.56
N ILE A 368 21.88 8.05 14.01
CA ILE A 368 22.51 9.34 14.15
C ILE A 368 22.89 9.86 12.78
N PRO A 369 22.61 11.09 12.40
CA PRO A 369 21.43 11.93 12.42
C PRO A 369 20.49 11.65 11.20
N LEU A 370 19.33 12.32 11.15
CA LEU A 370 18.41 12.24 10.02
C LEU A 370 18.91 13.03 8.81
N PRO A 371 18.98 12.44 7.61
CA PRO A 371 19.26 13.19 6.39
C PRO A 371 18.10 14.12 5.99
N ALA A 372 18.42 15.32 5.50
CA ALA A 372 17.43 16.32 5.08
C ALA A 372 16.44 15.79 4.01
N LYS A 373 16.91 14.94 3.09
CA LYS A 373 16.09 14.28 2.07
C LYS A 373 14.93 13.47 2.67
N ARG A 374 15.18 12.71 3.74
CA ARG A 374 14.13 11.96 4.45
C ARG A 374 13.10 12.86 5.08
N PHE A 375 13.55 13.99 5.59
CA PHE A 375 12.67 14.96 6.17
C PHE A 375 11.70 15.58 5.13
N ALA A 376 12.20 15.91 3.93
CA ALA A 376 11.39 16.41 2.83
C ALA A 376 10.34 15.39 2.36
N ALA A 377 10.76 14.13 2.18
CA ALA A 377 9.87 13.04 1.79
C ALA A 377 8.73 12.82 2.80
N ALA A 378 8.98 13.09 4.07
CA ALA A 378 8.03 12.95 5.14
C ALA A 378 6.82 13.87 5.05
N GLY A 379 7.05 15.12 4.74
CA GLY A 379 5.96 16.08 4.60
C GLY A 379 4.98 15.67 3.53
N MET A 380 5.50 15.20 2.38
CA MET A 380 4.65 14.72 1.29
C MET A 380 3.86 13.48 1.68
N ALA A 381 4.51 12.53 2.35
CA ALA A 381 3.80 11.32 2.74
C ALA A 381 2.78 11.55 3.86
N LEU A 382 2.98 12.57 4.73
CA LEU A 382 1.97 12.98 5.69
C LEU A 382 0.72 13.52 4.98
N VAL A 383 0.90 14.41 3.99
CA VAL A 383 -0.20 14.93 3.17
C VAL A 383 -0.90 13.80 2.40
N TRP A 384 -0.13 12.89 1.80
CA TRP A 384 -0.67 11.75 1.09
C TRP A 384 -1.45 10.79 1.99
N SER A 385 -0.90 10.44 3.15
CA SER A 385 -1.61 9.57 4.11
C SER A 385 -2.93 10.18 4.56
N ASN A 386 -2.98 11.49 4.68
CA ASN A 386 -4.18 12.23 5.00
C ASN A 386 -5.26 12.11 3.89
N ILE A 387 -4.89 12.27 2.63
CA ILE A 387 -5.78 12.05 1.48
C ILE A 387 -6.31 10.60 1.51
N MET A 388 -5.45 9.64 1.79
CA MET A 388 -5.83 8.23 1.85
C MET A 388 -6.78 7.89 3.02
N VAL A 389 -6.70 8.63 4.13
CA VAL A 389 -7.68 8.51 5.23
C VAL A 389 -9.08 8.87 4.74
N GLU A 390 -9.23 10.00 4.04
CA GLU A 390 -10.54 10.42 3.55
C GLU A 390 -11.09 9.49 2.45
N ASN A 391 -10.24 9.07 1.51
CA ASN A 391 -10.64 8.10 0.49
C ASN A 391 -11.12 6.77 1.10
N ALA A 392 -10.41 6.28 2.12
CA ALA A 392 -10.80 5.05 2.81
C ALA A 392 -12.10 5.23 3.61
N ARG A 393 -12.35 6.44 4.14
CA ARG A 393 -13.60 6.77 4.86
C ARG A 393 -14.81 6.81 3.92
N GLU A 394 -14.67 7.41 2.75
CA GLU A 394 -15.70 7.42 1.72
C GLU A 394 -16.03 5.99 1.26
N ASP A 395 -15.00 5.19 0.94
CA ASP A 395 -15.14 3.78 0.57
C ASP A 395 -15.87 2.97 1.66
N LEU A 396 -15.51 3.20 2.93
CA LEU A 396 -16.12 2.53 4.07
C LEU A 396 -17.61 2.87 4.21
N SER A 397 -17.94 4.16 4.16
CA SER A 397 -19.32 4.64 4.24
C SER A 397 -20.18 4.03 3.12
N GLY A 398 -19.73 4.12 1.87
CA GLY A 398 -20.45 3.55 0.74
C GLY A 398 -20.62 2.03 0.80
N ALA A 399 -19.60 1.33 1.30
CA ALA A 399 -19.67 -0.11 1.47
C ALA A 399 -20.64 -0.52 2.60
N PHE A 400 -20.67 0.26 3.67
CA PHE A 400 -21.60 0.06 4.79
C PHE A 400 -23.04 0.27 4.36
N ASP A 401 -23.35 1.39 3.73
CA ASP A 401 -24.67 1.73 3.19
C ASP A 401 -25.16 0.70 2.15
N GLY A 402 -24.22 0.14 1.39
CA GLY A 402 -24.47 -0.92 0.41
C GLY A 402 -24.58 -2.33 1.00
N GLY A 403 -24.46 -2.52 2.30
CA GLY A 403 -24.50 -3.82 2.98
C GLY A 403 -23.31 -4.74 2.63
N GLN A 404 -22.21 -4.19 2.11
CA GLN A 404 -21.02 -4.92 1.63
C GLN A 404 -20.00 -5.13 2.74
N ARG A 405 -20.31 -6.00 3.71
CA ARG A 405 -19.57 -6.17 4.97
C ARG A 405 -18.06 -6.42 4.78
N GLU A 406 -17.66 -7.27 3.85
CA GLU A 406 -16.24 -7.58 3.62
C GLU A 406 -15.48 -6.39 2.99
N VAL A 407 -16.14 -5.63 2.11
CA VAL A 407 -15.58 -4.40 1.57
C VAL A 407 -15.44 -3.35 2.69
N ALA A 408 -16.49 -3.19 3.53
CA ALA A 408 -16.46 -2.29 4.68
C ALA A 408 -15.33 -2.66 5.64
N ARG A 409 -15.14 -3.94 5.93
CA ARG A 409 -14.04 -4.42 6.78
C ARG A 409 -12.67 -4.07 6.19
N THR A 410 -12.47 -4.29 4.89
CA THR A 410 -11.21 -3.99 4.22
C THR A 410 -10.93 -2.50 4.18
N SER A 411 -11.93 -1.69 3.85
CA SER A 411 -11.81 -0.21 3.83
C SER A 411 -11.56 0.34 5.23
N GLY A 412 -12.22 -0.21 6.25
CA GLY A 412 -11.99 0.15 7.66
C GLY A 412 -10.60 -0.21 8.15
N THR A 413 -10.04 -1.37 7.75
CA THR A 413 -8.64 -1.71 8.04
C THR A 413 -7.69 -0.70 7.40
N ARG A 414 -7.93 -0.33 6.15
CA ARG A 414 -7.12 0.69 5.44
C ARG A 414 -7.20 2.04 6.15
N LEU A 415 -8.39 2.46 6.53
CA LEU A 415 -8.62 3.71 7.27
C LEU A 415 -7.84 3.71 8.59
N LEU A 416 -7.97 2.66 9.39
CA LEU A 416 -7.23 2.49 10.64
C LEU A 416 -5.71 2.59 10.43
N HIS A 417 -5.18 1.85 9.46
CA HIS A 417 -3.75 1.83 9.19
C HIS A 417 -3.24 3.19 8.72
N HIS A 418 -3.98 3.89 7.84
CA HIS A 418 -3.58 5.23 7.39
C HIS A 418 -3.67 6.25 8.52
N ALA A 419 -4.68 6.19 9.38
CA ALA A 419 -4.79 7.05 10.56
C ALA A 419 -3.60 6.83 11.52
N CYS A 420 -3.22 5.58 11.79
CA CYS A 420 -2.03 5.26 12.59
C CYS A 420 -0.73 5.77 11.95
N ARG A 421 -0.59 5.64 10.62
CA ARG A 421 0.57 6.20 9.90
C ARG A 421 0.67 7.71 10.03
N VAL A 422 -0.45 8.42 9.94
CA VAL A 422 -0.48 9.87 10.14
C VAL A 422 0.03 10.22 11.54
N VAL A 423 -0.46 9.54 12.58
CA VAL A 423 -0.03 9.77 13.97
C VAL A 423 1.46 9.50 14.13
N LEU A 424 1.91 8.32 13.73
CA LEU A 424 3.31 7.93 13.88
C LEU A 424 4.26 8.84 13.10
N SER A 425 3.86 9.24 11.89
CA SER A 425 4.62 10.22 11.11
C SER A 425 4.70 11.56 11.81
N ALA A 426 3.58 12.06 12.31
CA ALA A 426 3.52 13.32 13.05
C ALA A 426 4.31 13.28 14.37
N CYS A 427 4.32 12.15 15.03
CA CYS A 427 5.13 11.88 16.21
C CYS A 427 6.58 11.56 15.90
N GLY A 428 6.89 11.41 14.61
CA GLY A 428 8.24 11.25 14.14
C GLY A 428 8.81 9.86 14.14
N THR A 429 8.00 8.88 14.02
CA THR A 429 8.45 7.49 13.85
C THR A 429 8.95 7.27 12.43
N SER A 430 10.21 6.87 12.27
CA SER A 430 10.80 6.47 10.99
C SER A 430 11.91 5.45 11.21
N PRO A 431 11.94 4.31 10.49
CA PRO A 431 10.91 3.88 9.55
C PRO A 431 9.56 3.58 10.23
N LEU A 432 8.48 3.73 9.48
CA LEU A 432 7.17 3.32 9.98
C LEU A 432 7.13 1.80 10.15
N PRO A 433 6.44 1.30 11.19
CA PRO A 433 6.19 -0.13 11.30
C PRO A 433 5.43 -0.65 10.07
N PRO A 434 5.61 -1.92 9.70
CA PRO A 434 4.77 -2.55 8.69
C PRO A 434 3.30 -2.58 9.11
N ASP A 435 2.38 -2.72 8.17
CA ASP A 435 0.92 -2.68 8.43
C ASP A 435 0.49 -3.59 9.58
N ALA A 436 1.08 -4.78 9.67
CA ALA A 436 0.80 -5.72 10.73
C ALA A 436 1.17 -5.25 12.15
N ALA A 437 2.09 -4.30 12.25
CA ALA A 437 2.58 -3.77 13.52
C ALA A 437 2.24 -2.27 13.69
N ILE A 438 1.50 -1.68 12.76
CA ILE A 438 1.29 -0.23 12.73
C ILE A 438 0.49 0.26 13.94
N VAL A 439 -0.54 -0.48 14.36
CA VAL A 439 -1.35 -0.16 15.53
C VAL A 439 -0.53 -0.32 16.82
N ALA A 440 0.20 -1.44 16.94
CA ALA A 440 1.10 -1.65 18.09
C ALA A 440 2.25 -0.63 18.15
N GLY A 441 2.62 -0.05 17.01
CA GLY A 441 3.60 1.04 16.93
C GLY A 441 3.17 2.30 17.67
N LEU A 442 1.87 2.54 17.84
CA LEU A 442 1.36 3.66 18.63
C LEU A 442 1.73 3.53 20.11
N ASP A 443 1.58 2.34 20.68
CA ASP A 443 1.95 2.07 22.09
C ASP A 443 3.46 2.22 22.34
N ALA A 444 4.27 1.93 21.33
CA ALA A 444 5.72 2.04 21.42
C ALA A 444 6.23 3.50 21.34
N SER A 445 5.38 4.43 20.96
CA SER A 445 5.75 5.85 20.80
C SER A 445 5.33 6.67 22.01
N ALA A 446 6.30 7.12 22.81
CA ALA A 446 6.04 7.96 23.98
C ALA A 446 5.39 9.33 23.64
N ALA A 447 5.34 9.71 22.37
CA ALA A 447 4.71 10.95 21.89
C ALA A 447 3.22 10.78 21.55
N VAL A 448 2.73 9.53 21.47
CA VAL A 448 1.33 9.22 21.21
C VAL A 448 0.56 9.19 22.52
N PRO A 449 -0.59 9.88 22.65
CA PRO A 449 -1.46 9.76 23.81
C PRO A 449 -1.91 8.32 24.02
N ALA A 450 -1.84 7.85 25.26
CA ALA A 450 -2.16 6.45 25.59
C ALA A 450 -3.61 6.09 25.32
N ASP A 451 -4.53 7.03 25.48
CA ASP A 451 -5.95 6.89 25.16
C ASP A 451 -6.18 6.69 23.65
N LEU A 452 -5.45 7.42 22.81
CA LEU A 452 -5.51 7.27 21.35
C LEU A 452 -4.96 5.90 20.90
N ALA A 453 -3.84 5.46 21.48
CA ALA A 453 -3.27 4.14 21.21
C ALA A 453 -4.23 3.02 21.64
N ALA A 454 -4.82 3.15 22.84
CA ALA A 454 -5.82 2.20 23.33
C ALA A 454 -7.07 2.14 22.43
N LEU A 455 -7.54 3.31 21.95
CA LEU A 455 -8.68 3.38 21.03
C LEU A 455 -8.36 2.69 19.70
N ALA A 456 -7.19 2.93 19.12
CA ALA A 456 -6.76 2.25 17.88
C ALA A 456 -6.68 0.72 18.06
N THR A 457 -6.16 0.25 19.18
CA THR A 457 -6.12 -1.17 19.53
C THR A 457 -7.53 -1.77 19.69
N ALA A 458 -8.46 -1.02 20.29
CA ALA A 458 -9.85 -1.45 20.40
C ALA A 458 -10.52 -1.54 19.01
N VAL A 459 -10.32 -0.56 18.15
CA VAL A 459 -10.82 -0.56 16.76
C VAL A 459 -10.27 -1.76 15.97
N GLU A 460 -8.96 -2.05 16.08
CA GLU A 460 -8.34 -3.20 15.41
C GLU A 460 -8.93 -4.55 15.89
N ARG A 461 -9.10 -4.69 17.20
CA ARG A 461 -9.63 -5.92 17.81
C ARG A 461 -11.09 -6.19 17.43
N ASP A 462 -11.90 -5.14 17.40
CA ASP A 462 -13.35 -5.26 17.19
C ASP A 462 -13.71 -5.27 15.68
N LEU A 463 -12.71 -5.22 14.81
CA LEU A 463 -12.85 -5.23 13.36
C LEU A 463 -13.56 -6.52 12.87
N GLY A 464 -14.72 -6.36 12.25
CA GLY A 464 -15.52 -7.48 11.72
C GLY A 464 -16.38 -8.23 12.74
N GLY A 465 -16.50 -7.71 13.96
CA GLY A 465 -17.46 -8.19 14.96
C GLY A 465 -18.92 -7.83 14.60
N ASP A 466 -19.88 -8.30 15.42
CA ASP A 466 -21.32 -8.06 15.19
C ASP A 466 -21.78 -6.61 15.48
N GLY A 467 -20.95 -5.82 16.13
CA GLY A 467 -21.27 -4.45 16.57
C GLY A 467 -20.80 -3.35 15.61
N TRP A 468 -21.12 -3.43 14.32
CA TRP A 468 -20.64 -2.51 13.29
C TRP A 468 -20.85 -1.03 13.56
N GLU A 469 -22.03 -0.63 14.06
CA GLU A 469 -22.29 0.78 14.37
C GLU A 469 -21.36 1.31 15.46
N THR A 470 -21.24 0.57 16.56
CA THR A 470 -20.31 0.93 17.65
C THR A 470 -18.85 0.94 17.19
N TRP A 471 -18.49 0.06 16.27
CA TRP A 471 -17.15 0.02 15.70
C TRP A 471 -16.87 1.24 14.82
N LEU A 472 -17.84 1.66 13.99
CA LEU A 472 -17.76 2.87 13.17
C LEU A 472 -17.64 4.12 14.04
N ASP A 473 -18.44 4.24 15.10
CA ASP A 473 -18.35 5.36 16.04
C ASP A 473 -16.95 5.48 16.65
N ARG A 474 -16.35 4.37 17.05
CA ARG A 474 -14.96 4.34 17.58
C ARG A 474 -13.92 4.70 16.53
N LEU A 475 -14.13 4.27 15.29
CA LEU A 475 -13.24 4.61 14.18
C LEU A 475 -13.31 6.11 13.87
N ASP A 476 -14.51 6.70 13.88
CA ASP A 476 -14.69 8.15 13.72
C ASP A 476 -14.09 8.93 14.90
N GLU A 477 -14.22 8.43 16.13
CA GLU A 477 -13.56 8.99 17.33
C GLU A 477 -12.03 8.94 17.18
N LEU A 478 -11.47 7.82 16.69
CA LEU A 478 -10.04 7.68 16.40
C LEU A 478 -9.58 8.73 15.38
N VAL A 479 -10.30 8.86 14.26
CA VAL A 479 -9.98 9.87 13.22
C VAL A 479 -10.06 11.28 13.79
N GLY A 480 -11.04 11.57 14.63
CA GLY A 480 -11.15 12.84 15.36
C GLY A 480 -9.92 13.10 16.25
N GLY A 481 -9.54 12.11 17.07
CA GLY A 481 -8.35 12.21 17.93
C GLY A 481 -7.05 12.38 17.14
N VAL A 482 -6.92 11.72 15.97
CA VAL A 482 -5.80 11.94 15.06
C VAL A 482 -5.75 13.38 14.55
N ARG A 483 -6.89 13.94 14.16
CA ARG A 483 -6.99 15.35 13.70
C ARG A 483 -6.58 16.33 14.78
N ASP A 484 -7.02 16.10 16.01
CA ASP A 484 -6.67 16.94 17.16
C ASP A 484 -5.16 16.89 17.46
N LEU A 485 -4.56 15.70 17.37
CA LEU A 485 -3.13 15.51 17.62
C LEU A 485 -2.26 16.12 16.52
N VAL A 486 -2.64 15.97 15.26
CA VAL A 486 -1.81 16.32 14.08
C VAL A 486 -2.02 17.76 13.63
N ARG A 487 -2.87 18.52 14.27
CA ARG A 487 -3.35 19.85 13.91
C ARG A 487 -4.22 19.90 12.65
N ALA A 488 -5.35 20.57 12.76
CA ALA A 488 -6.34 20.69 11.69
C ALA A 488 -5.80 21.28 10.38
N GLU A 489 -4.74 22.11 10.44
CA GLU A 489 -4.10 22.67 9.25
C GLU A 489 -3.36 21.65 8.39
N VAL A 490 -2.96 20.52 8.98
CA VAL A 490 -2.23 19.43 8.30
C VAL A 490 -3.14 18.26 7.99
N PHE A 491 -4.27 18.15 8.68
CA PHE A 491 -5.22 17.07 8.55
C PHE A 491 -6.62 17.64 8.29
N PRO A 492 -7.04 17.86 7.04
CA PRO A 492 -8.34 18.42 6.71
C PRO A 492 -9.49 17.57 7.25
N ALA A 493 -10.58 18.22 7.61
CA ALA A 493 -11.71 17.56 8.26
C ALA A 493 -12.47 16.61 7.32
N SER A 494 -12.56 16.94 6.02
CA SER A 494 -13.18 16.09 4.99
C SER A 494 -12.83 16.60 3.59
N PHE A 495 -13.08 15.79 2.56
CA PHE A 495 -13.00 16.17 1.14
C PHE A 495 -14.38 16.31 0.50
N ASP A 496 -15.41 16.42 1.29
CA ASP A 496 -16.81 16.52 0.87
C ASP A 496 -17.18 17.90 0.31
N SER A 497 -16.26 18.86 0.36
CA SER A 497 -16.48 20.20 -0.19
C SER A 497 -15.25 20.72 -0.96
N ALA A 498 -15.51 21.56 -1.95
CA ALA A 498 -14.46 22.24 -2.71
C ALA A 498 -13.52 23.06 -1.81
N ALA A 499 -14.04 23.66 -0.71
CA ALA A 499 -13.25 24.45 0.22
C ALA A 499 -12.28 23.57 1.02
N ALA A 500 -12.70 22.38 1.47
CA ALA A 500 -11.82 21.44 2.17
C ALA A 500 -10.71 20.92 1.27
N TRP A 501 -11.06 20.62 0.00
CA TRP A 501 -10.10 20.22 -1.01
C TRP A 501 -9.07 21.31 -1.31
N GLU A 502 -9.52 22.56 -1.50
CA GLU A 502 -8.63 23.73 -1.72
C GLU A 502 -7.68 23.95 -0.55
N ALA A 503 -8.14 23.72 0.69
CA ALA A 503 -7.30 23.79 1.88
C ALA A 503 -6.20 22.70 1.86
N THR A 504 -6.55 21.48 1.47
CA THR A 504 -5.60 20.36 1.32
C THR A 504 -4.53 20.65 0.27
N LEU A 505 -4.94 21.18 -0.89
CA LEU A 505 -4.02 21.57 -1.95
C LEU A 505 -3.03 22.64 -1.46
N ARG A 506 -3.51 23.63 -0.70
CA ARG A 506 -2.66 24.70 -0.15
C ARG A 506 -1.59 24.13 0.78
N ILE A 507 -1.99 23.26 1.69
CA ILE A 507 -1.07 22.57 2.61
C ILE A 507 -0.06 21.73 1.81
N GLY A 508 -0.51 20.97 0.82
CA GLY A 508 0.36 20.19 -0.05
C GLY A 508 1.39 21.05 -0.79
N HIS A 509 0.99 22.21 -1.31
CA HIS A 509 1.91 23.15 -1.96
C HIS A 509 2.96 23.70 -0.99
N ASP A 510 2.59 23.98 0.26
CA ASP A 510 3.54 24.46 1.28
C ASP A 510 4.57 23.36 1.60
N TRP A 511 4.17 22.09 1.64
CA TRP A 511 5.07 20.94 1.80
C TRP A 511 6.02 20.76 0.61
N ILE A 512 5.54 20.92 -0.63
CA ILE A 512 6.39 20.88 -1.83
C ILE A 512 7.46 21.96 -1.78
N ARG A 513 7.10 23.19 -1.37
CA ARG A 513 8.07 24.29 -1.24
C ARG A 513 9.14 23.99 -0.20
N LEU A 514 8.73 23.43 0.95
CA LEU A 514 9.67 23.03 1.99
C LEU A 514 10.56 21.87 1.51
N GLY A 515 9.98 20.87 0.84
CA GLY A 515 10.72 19.77 0.24
C GLY A 515 11.80 20.24 -0.73
N ALA A 516 11.43 21.13 -1.65
CA ALA A 516 12.35 21.72 -2.61
C ALA A 516 13.45 22.59 -1.96
N TYR A 517 13.16 23.23 -0.83
CA TYR A 517 14.14 23.97 -0.07
C TYR A 517 15.16 23.06 0.64
N LEU A 518 14.71 21.91 1.13
CA LEU A 518 15.53 20.99 1.91
C LEU A 518 16.32 19.99 1.04
N ASP A 519 15.87 19.71 -0.16
CA ASP A 519 16.47 18.76 -1.09
C ASP A 519 16.48 19.34 -2.51
N ALA A 520 17.67 19.57 -3.06
CA ALA A 520 17.82 20.11 -4.42
C ALA A 520 17.32 19.15 -5.52
N ASP A 521 17.29 17.84 -5.24
CA ASP A 521 16.81 16.80 -6.16
C ASP A 521 15.34 16.44 -5.92
N PHE A 522 14.63 17.22 -5.07
CA PHE A 522 13.22 16.95 -4.78
C PHE A 522 12.39 17.00 -6.08
N PRO A 523 11.57 15.99 -6.36
CA PRO A 523 10.82 15.88 -7.62
C PRO A 523 9.61 16.84 -7.60
N ILE A 524 9.88 18.14 -7.78
CA ILE A 524 8.88 19.22 -7.65
C ILE A 524 7.73 19.04 -8.64
N GLU A 525 8.04 18.70 -9.90
CA GLU A 525 7.03 18.57 -10.94
C GLU A 525 6.09 17.41 -10.66
N GLU A 526 6.64 16.23 -10.35
CA GLU A 526 5.87 15.06 -9.98
C GLU A 526 5.02 15.29 -8.72
N ALA A 527 5.57 15.94 -7.72
CA ALA A 527 4.84 16.29 -6.51
C ALA A 527 3.73 17.33 -6.76
N ARG A 528 3.96 18.30 -7.66
CA ARG A 528 2.93 19.26 -8.08
C ARG A 528 1.83 18.61 -8.89
N ASP A 529 2.19 17.70 -9.79
CA ASP A 529 1.22 16.95 -10.58
C ASP A 529 0.35 16.07 -9.70
N LEU A 530 0.93 15.43 -8.70
CA LEU A 530 0.19 14.69 -7.68
C LEU A 530 -0.85 15.55 -6.95
N LEU A 531 -0.52 16.80 -6.62
CA LEU A 531 -1.43 17.71 -5.95
C LEU A 531 -2.45 18.35 -6.88
N THR A 532 -2.04 18.75 -8.08
CA THR A 532 -2.92 19.45 -9.01
C THR A 532 -3.90 18.52 -9.73
N SER A 533 -3.50 17.27 -9.98
CA SER A 533 -4.38 16.26 -10.58
C SER A 533 -5.38 15.63 -9.59
N GLY A 534 -5.12 15.78 -8.30
CA GLY A 534 -6.08 15.39 -7.26
C GLY A 534 -7.11 16.46 -6.90
N GLY A 535 -7.11 17.67 -7.50
CA GLY A 535 -7.96 18.78 -7.13
C GLY A 535 -8.88 19.30 -8.25
N ALA A 536 -10.02 19.86 -7.88
CA ALA A 536 -10.83 20.62 -8.82
C ALA A 536 -9.97 21.75 -9.40
N GLN A 537 -9.95 21.90 -10.72
CA GLN A 537 -9.29 23.03 -11.35
C GLN A 537 -9.86 24.33 -10.77
N PRO A 538 -9.03 25.31 -10.44
CA PRO A 538 -9.56 26.60 -10.05
C PRO A 538 -10.47 27.10 -11.19
N HIS A 539 -11.73 27.38 -10.87
CA HIS A 539 -12.63 28.03 -11.81
C HIS A 539 -11.87 29.17 -12.48
N ARG A 540 -11.61 29.07 -13.78
CA ARG A 540 -11.22 30.23 -14.56
C ARG A 540 -12.37 31.21 -14.35
N ARG A 541 -12.15 32.25 -13.54
CA ARG A 541 -13.05 33.40 -13.52
C ARG A 541 -13.13 33.85 -14.96
N GLY A 542 -14.30 33.67 -15.58
CA GLY A 542 -14.56 34.17 -16.89
C GLY A 542 -14.14 35.64 -16.91
N GLY A 543 -13.16 35.96 -17.74
CA GLY A 543 -12.85 37.34 -18.07
C GLY A 543 -14.08 37.93 -18.70
N GLY A 544 -14.74 38.86 -18.00
CA GLY A 544 -15.66 39.79 -18.58
C GLY A 544 -14.89 40.97 -19.16
#